data_9dda4dc7240751f53e8cd3033e65a6da
#
_entry.id   9dda4dc7240751f53e8cd3033e65a6da
#
_cell.length_a   1.000
_cell.length_b   1.000
_cell.length_c   1.000
_cell.angle_alpha   90.00
_cell.angle_beta   90.00
_cell.angle_gamma   90.00
#
_symmetry.space_group_name_H-M   'P 1'
#
loop_
_entity.id
_entity.type
_entity.pdbx_description
1 polymer ?
#
loop_
_entity_poly.entity_id
_entity_poly.type
_entity_poly.pdbx_seq_one_letter_code
_entity_poly.pdbx_strand_id
1 'polypeptide(L)'
;MSDFREEDLILEHDGKTIFGRMFLPDAAAAGKRVPLVICAHGFGGNHESCAAYARELARRGYAAYTFDFCGATNSKSGDDTHEMTIFAERQDMEDVYDELAELPYVDLNNVFLLGMSMGGAVAALAAARKSNLIKGLILLYPAFSIPGDIRRTWPNPDEFPERFGIFNAEVGRAFIEEIYDFDFYEVIGDYAGPVLILHGMSDDIVASGYSVRAVNLYPHANLELIGEVGHGFTGGAFKYAVRKIVGFLDEEADLPDESGLNGDLNFKGGGMFG
;
A
#
# COMPACT_ATOMS: atom_id res chain seq x y z
N MET A 1 -21.03 11.91 13.89
CA MET A 1 -21.15 11.64 12.45
C MET A 1 -19.81 11.10 12.02
N SER A 2 -19.73 10.16 11.10
CA SER A 2 -18.43 9.70 10.57
C SER A 2 -17.86 10.82 9.69
N ASP A 3 -16.59 11.18 9.88
CA ASP A 3 -15.92 12.23 9.09
C ASP A 3 -15.53 11.74 7.68
N PHE A 4 -16.07 10.59 7.25
CA PHE A 4 -15.84 9.97 5.95
C PHE A 4 -16.98 9.00 5.58
N ARG A 5 -17.08 8.60 4.31
CA ARG A 5 -17.98 7.56 3.80
C ARG A 5 -17.19 6.39 3.23
N GLU A 6 -17.81 5.20 3.26
CA GLU A 6 -17.31 3.99 2.62
C GLU A 6 -18.23 3.67 1.44
N GLU A 7 -17.67 3.42 0.27
CA GLU A 7 -18.44 3.03 -0.92
C GLU A 7 -17.66 2.00 -1.75
N ASP A 8 -18.35 0.99 -2.24
CA ASP A 8 -17.75 0.05 -3.18
C ASP A 8 -17.49 0.78 -4.50
N LEU A 9 -16.29 0.67 -5.02
CA LEU A 9 -15.85 1.27 -6.26
C LEU A 9 -15.19 0.19 -7.12
N ILE A 10 -15.83 -0.10 -8.25
CA ILE A 10 -15.33 -1.07 -9.23
C ILE A 10 -14.62 -0.29 -10.32
N LEU A 11 -13.40 -0.71 -10.62
CA LEU A 11 -12.58 -0.13 -11.69
C LEU A 11 -12.57 -1.07 -12.89
N GLU A 12 -12.63 -0.48 -14.08
CA GLU A 12 -12.56 -1.20 -15.35
C GLU A 12 -11.32 -0.70 -16.10
N HIS A 13 -10.35 -1.59 -16.34
CA HIS A 13 -9.11 -1.26 -17.04
C HIS A 13 -8.76 -2.36 -18.04
N ASP A 14 -8.67 -2.01 -19.34
CA ASP A 14 -8.31 -2.92 -20.44
C ASP A 14 -9.05 -4.27 -20.43
N GLY A 15 -10.33 -4.25 -20.02
CA GLY A 15 -11.20 -5.43 -19.96
C GLY A 15 -11.10 -6.24 -18.69
N LYS A 16 -10.28 -5.81 -17.71
CA LYS A 16 -10.28 -6.34 -16.35
C LYS A 16 -11.27 -5.56 -15.49
N THR A 17 -11.88 -6.27 -14.56
CA THR A 17 -12.74 -5.68 -13.52
C THR A 17 -12.05 -5.84 -12.16
N ILE A 18 -11.69 -4.75 -11.52
CA ILE A 18 -11.05 -4.73 -10.21
C ILE A 18 -12.05 -4.20 -9.17
N PHE A 19 -12.47 -5.10 -8.27
CA PHE A 19 -13.34 -4.72 -7.15
C PHE A 19 -12.53 -4.06 -6.05
N GLY A 20 -13.06 -2.98 -5.47
CA GLY A 20 -12.47 -2.33 -4.31
C GLY A 20 -13.46 -1.50 -3.53
N ARG A 21 -12.95 -0.88 -2.47
CA ARG A 21 -13.71 0.03 -1.60
C ARG A 21 -12.95 1.32 -1.38
N MET A 22 -13.62 2.42 -1.65
CA MET A 22 -13.15 3.76 -1.38
C MET A 22 -13.62 4.22 0.01
N PHE A 23 -12.69 4.72 0.78
CA PHE A 23 -12.90 5.41 2.06
C PHE A 23 -12.66 6.90 1.80
N LEU A 24 -13.73 7.67 1.65
CA LEU A 24 -13.68 9.02 1.12
C LEU A 24 -13.96 10.06 2.22
N PRO A 25 -12.99 10.93 2.55
CA PRO A 25 -13.18 12.01 3.52
C PRO A 25 -14.27 12.99 3.09
N ASP A 26 -14.95 13.60 4.06
CA ASP A 26 -15.99 14.60 3.79
C ASP A 26 -15.49 15.78 2.93
N ALA A 27 -14.21 16.13 3.05
CA ALA A 27 -13.58 17.19 2.22
C ALA A 27 -13.63 16.86 0.72
N ALA A 28 -13.35 15.60 0.36
CA ALA A 28 -13.44 15.13 -1.04
C ALA A 28 -14.89 15.11 -1.53
N ALA A 29 -15.83 14.68 -0.66
CA ALA A 29 -17.26 14.71 -0.96
C ALA A 29 -17.77 16.15 -1.19
N ALA A 30 -17.10 17.16 -0.62
CA ALA A 30 -17.36 18.58 -0.84
C ALA A 30 -16.65 19.17 -2.08
N GLY A 31 -15.98 18.33 -2.90
CA GLY A 31 -15.31 18.72 -4.14
C GLY A 31 -13.88 19.24 -3.96
N LYS A 32 -13.27 19.07 -2.79
CA LYS A 32 -11.84 19.37 -2.58
C LYS A 32 -10.99 18.18 -3.07
N ARG A 33 -9.81 18.48 -3.61
CA ARG A 33 -8.81 17.45 -3.85
C ARG A 33 -8.16 17.05 -2.53
N VAL A 34 -7.96 15.76 -2.35
CA VAL A 34 -7.38 15.15 -1.14
C VAL A 34 -6.30 14.16 -1.52
N PRO A 35 -5.28 13.94 -0.65
CA PRO A 35 -4.30 12.89 -0.85
C PRO A 35 -4.96 11.52 -0.95
N LEU A 36 -4.33 10.61 -1.70
CA LEU A 36 -4.81 9.23 -1.90
C LEU A 36 -3.79 8.23 -1.36
N VAL A 37 -4.26 7.20 -0.67
CA VAL A 37 -3.49 6.02 -0.29
C VAL A 37 -4.10 4.78 -0.93
N ILE A 38 -3.38 4.11 -1.82
CA ILE A 38 -3.77 2.84 -2.43
C ILE A 38 -3.22 1.70 -1.57
N CYS A 39 -4.10 0.82 -1.07
CA CYS A 39 -3.77 -0.19 -0.07
C CYS A 39 -3.86 -1.60 -0.65
N ALA A 40 -2.73 -2.30 -0.72
CA ALA A 40 -2.58 -3.66 -1.22
C ALA A 40 -2.53 -4.69 -0.10
N HIS A 41 -3.40 -5.70 -0.19
CA HIS A 41 -3.45 -6.81 0.77
C HIS A 41 -2.32 -7.83 0.55
N GLY A 42 -2.07 -8.68 1.55
CA GLY A 42 -1.14 -9.81 1.43
C GLY A 42 -1.77 -11.03 0.77
N PHE A 43 -0.96 -12.09 0.59
CA PHE A 43 -1.39 -13.34 -0.01
C PHE A 43 -2.66 -13.90 0.66
N GLY A 44 -3.62 -14.33 -0.14
CA GLY A 44 -4.90 -14.87 0.32
C GLY A 44 -5.83 -13.89 1.03
N GLY A 45 -5.48 -12.59 1.02
CA GLY A 45 -6.31 -11.50 1.53
C GLY A 45 -7.33 -10.98 0.50
N ASN A 46 -7.94 -9.85 0.84
CA ASN A 46 -8.84 -9.09 -0.02
C ASN A 46 -8.93 -7.64 0.49
N HIS A 47 -9.78 -6.81 -0.13
CA HIS A 47 -9.99 -5.40 0.25
C HIS A 47 -10.25 -5.19 1.75
N GLU A 48 -10.90 -6.13 2.44
CA GLU A 48 -11.17 -6.01 3.89
C GLU A 48 -9.88 -6.09 4.74
N SER A 49 -8.82 -6.72 4.23
CA SER A 49 -7.55 -6.86 4.97
C SER A 49 -6.91 -5.51 5.31
N CYS A 50 -7.06 -4.52 4.43
CA CYS A 50 -6.53 -3.17 4.63
C CYS A 50 -7.57 -2.19 5.19
N ALA A 51 -8.85 -2.58 5.29
CA ALA A 51 -9.94 -1.66 5.63
C ALA A 51 -9.77 -0.94 6.98
N ALA A 52 -9.16 -1.59 7.97
CA ALA A 52 -8.90 -0.96 9.27
C ALA A 52 -7.91 0.22 9.14
N TYR A 53 -6.86 0.08 8.34
CA TYR A 53 -5.94 1.18 8.02
C TYR A 53 -6.64 2.28 7.22
N ALA A 54 -7.38 1.90 6.18
CA ALA A 54 -8.09 2.84 5.31
C ALA A 54 -9.07 3.73 6.11
N ARG A 55 -9.81 3.15 7.08
CA ARG A 55 -10.69 3.92 7.98
C ARG A 55 -9.94 4.94 8.82
N GLU A 56 -8.77 4.56 9.34
CA GLU A 56 -7.95 5.47 10.14
C GLU A 56 -7.36 6.61 9.29
N LEU A 57 -7.02 6.34 8.04
CA LEU A 57 -6.52 7.33 7.08
C LEU A 57 -7.64 8.30 6.65
N ALA A 58 -8.82 7.75 6.34
CA ALA A 58 -9.96 8.57 5.93
C ALA A 58 -10.42 9.56 7.02
N ARG A 59 -10.37 9.17 8.31
CA ARG A 59 -10.63 10.09 9.44
C ARG A 59 -9.65 11.25 9.51
N ARG A 60 -8.49 11.15 8.85
CA ARG A 60 -7.44 12.18 8.83
C ARG A 60 -7.37 12.96 7.53
N GLY A 61 -8.38 12.77 6.66
CA GLY A 61 -8.49 13.54 5.42
C GLY A 61 -7.80 12.92 4.21
N TYR A 62 -7.25 11.69 4.32
CA TYR A 62 -6.70 10.94 3.20
C TYR A 62 -7.80 10.08 2.57
N ALA A 63 -8.05 10.19 1.27
CA ALA A 63 -8.79 9.16 0.58
C ALA A 63 -7.98 7.86 0.62
N ALA A 64 -8.62 6.73 0.89
CA ALA A 64 -7.96 5.45 0.89
C ALA A 64 -8.75 4.43 0.06
N TYR A 65 -8.08 3.72 -0.83
CA TYR A 65 -8.69 2.69 -1.65
C TYR A 65 -8.08 1.33 -1.33
N THR A 66 -8.94 0.39 -0.98
CA THR A 66 -8.58 -1.01 -0.78
C THR A 66 -9.21 -1.83 -1.88
N PHE A 67 -8.50 -2.80 -2.44
CA PHE A 67 -8.98 -3.56 -3.59
C PHE A 67 -8.60 -5.03 -3.51
N ASP A 68 -9.23 -5.84 -4.34
CA ASP A 68 -8.93 -7.25 -4.52
C ASP A 68 -8.06 -7.42 -5.75
N PHE A 69 -6.88 -8.01 -5.60
CA PHE A 69 -6.09 -8.43 -6.76
C PHE A 69 -6.85 -9.46 -7.60
N CYS A 70 -6.72 -9.40 -8.91
CA CYS A 70 -7.27 -10.40 -9.83
C CYS A 70 -6.64 -11.76 -9.53
N GLY A 71 -7.45 -12.81 -9.48
CA GLY A 71 -6.99 -14.16 -9.14
C GLY A 71 -6.64 -14.40 -7.66
N ALA A 72 -6.75 -13.42 -6.76
CA ALA A 72 -6.56 -13.68 -5.33
C ALA A 72 -7.67 -14.59 -4.77
N THR A 73 -7.34 -15.47 -3.84
CA THR A 73 -8.20 -16.57 -3.35
C THR A 73 -9.60 -16.16 -2.88
N ASN A 74 -9.76 -14.96 -2.34
CA ASN A 74 -11.05 -14.44 -1.85
C ASN A 74 -11.45 -13.18 -2.59
N SER A 75 -10.98 -13.03 -3.81
CA SER A 75 -11.21 -11.86 -4.66
C SER A 75 -12.64 -11.82 -5.19
N LYS A 76 -13.18 -10.62 -5.29
CA LYS A 76 -14.35 -10.30 -6.11
C LYS A 76 -13.96 -9.76 -7.49
N SER A 77 -12.67 -9.45 -7.68
CA SER A 77 -12.09 -9.21 -8.99
C SER A 77 -11.98 -10.52 -9.75
N GLY A 78 -12.21 -10.52 -11.04
CA GLY A 78 -12.19 -11.75 -11.85
C GLY A 78 -10.85 -12.48 -11.80
N ASP A 79 -10.74 -13.56 -12.54
CA ASP A 79 -9.59 -14.40 -12.83
C ASP A 79 -9.40 -15.65 -11.94
N ASP A 80 -8.65 -16.60 -12.49
CA ASP A 80 -8.34 -17.88 -11.85
C ASP A 80 -7.12 -17.71 -10.94
N THR A 81 -7.18 -18.22 -9.70
CA THR A 81 -6.03 -18.24 -8.78
C THR A 81 -4.80 -18.93 -9.37
N HIS A 82 -4.96 -19.78 -10.38
CA HIS A 82 -3.84 -20.43 -11.05
C HIS A 82 -3.07 -19.49 -12.01
N GLU A 83 -3.64 -18.36 -12.39
CA GLU A 83 -3.00 -17.33 -13.21
C GLU A 83 -2.40 -16.19 -12.36
N MET A 84 -2.64 -16.21 -11.05
CA MET A 84 -2.10 -15.22 -10.12
C MET A 84 -0.57 -15.30 -10.05
N THR A 85 0.10 -14.18 -10.27
CA THR A 85 1.54 -14.02 -10.08
C THR A 85 1.84 -12.67 -9.41
N ILE A 86 3.04 -12.50 -8.87
CA ILE A 86 3.46 -11.22 -8.28
C ILE A 86 3.48 -10.09 -9.32
N PHE A 87 3.84 -10.41 -10.57
CA PHE A 87 3.86 -9.38 -11.61
C PHE A 87 2.46 -9.09 -12.17
N ALA A 88 1.53 -10.05 -12.14
CA ALA A 88 0.13 -9.79 -12.43
C ALA A 88 -0.49 -8.86 -11.37
N GLU A 89 -0.26 -9.14 -10.08
CA GLU A 89 -0.73 -8.26 -9.00
C GLU A 89 -0.07 -6.86 -9.04
N ARG A 90 1.21 -6.77 -9.42
CA ARG A 90 1.83 -5.47 -9.66
C ARG A 90 1.13 -4.71 -10.77
N GLN A 91 0.78 -5.38 -11.89
CA GLN A 91 0.04 -4.74 -12.97
C GLN A 91 -1.34 -4.26 -12.50
N ASP A 92 -2.09 -5.09 -11.73
CA ASP A 92 -3.36 -4.66 -11.14
C ASP A 92 -3.22 -3.39 -10.29
N MET A 93 -2.15 -3.29 -9.51
CA MET A 93 -1.88 -2.09 -8.71
C MET A 93 -1.55 -0.86 -9.56
N GLU A 94 -0.83 -1.04 -10.67
CA GLU A 94 -0.55 0.01 -11.64
C GLU A 94 -1.83 0.46 -12.34
N ASP A 95 -2.71 -0.48 -12.73
CA ASP A 95 -4.03 -0.23 -13.35
C ASP A 95 -4.95 0.53 -12.36
N VAL A 96 -4.99 0.11 -11.10
CA VAL A 96 -5.71 0.80 -10.02
C VAL A 96 -5.23 2.26 -9.87
N TYR A 97 -3.91 2.48 -9.90
CA TYR A 97 -3.37 3.84 -9.86
C TYR A 97 -3.88 4.68 -11.04
N ASP A 98 -3.81 4.14 -12.26
CA ASP A 98 -4.16 4.87 -13.48
C ASP A 98 -5.66 5.26 -13.47
N GLU A 99 -6.56 4.36 -13.06
CA GLU A 99 -7.99 4.65 -12.95
C GLU A 99 -8.31 5.65 -11.83
N LEU A 100 -7.68 5.51 -10.67
CA LEU A 100 -7.92 6.43 -9.55
C LEU A 100 -7.35 7.83 -9.79
N ALA A 101 -6.31 7.95 -10.61
CA ALA A 101 -5.72 9.23 -10.99
C ALA A 101 -6.70 10.12 -11.81
N GLU A 102 -7.67 9.52 -12.49
CA GLU A 102 -8.70 10.23 -13.25
C GLU A 102 -9.82 10.82 -12.36
N LEU A 103 -9.89 10.44 -11.08
CA LEU A 103 -10.95 10.91 -10.19
C LEU A 103 -10.75 12.39 -9.81
N PRO A 104 -11.79 13.24 -9.94
CA PRO A 104 -11.65 14.68 -9.82
C PRO A 104 -11.24 15.18 -8.43
N TYR A 105 -11.42 14.35 -7.41
CA TYR A 105 -11.08 14.65 -6.02
C TYR A 105 -9.71 14.13 -5.59
N VAL A 106 -8.96 13.45 -6.46
CA VAL A 106 -7.60 12.97 -6.14
C VAL A 106 -6.59 14.08 -6.37
N ASP A 107 -5.73 14.30 -5.38
CA ASP A 107 -4.55 15.14 -5.51
C ASP A 107 -3.37 14.31 -6.02
N LEU A 108 -3.06 14.43 -7.31
CA LEU A 108 -2.00 13.67 -7.99
C LEU A 108 -0.58 13.94 -7.45
N ASN A 109 -0.37 15.05 -6.73
CA ASN A 109 0.92 15.32 -6.09
C ASN A 109 1.09 14.54 -4.79
N ASN A 110 0.01 13.94 -4.28
CA ASN A 110 -0.05 13.29 -2.99
C ASN A 110 -0.68 11.88 -3.08
N VAL A 111 -0.15 11.03 -3.98
CA VAL A 111 -0.55 9.62 -4.09
C VAL A 111 0.49 8.72 -3.44
N PHE A 112 0.04 7.92 -2.48
CA PHE A 112 0.86 7.00 -1.68
C PHE A 112 0.44 5.56 -1.94
N LEU A 113 1.41 4.63 -1.85
CA LEU A 113 1.14 3.20 -1.83
C LEU A 113 1.36 2.63 -0.43
N LEU A 114 0.45 1.77 0.01
CA LEU A 114 0.59 0.98 1.23
C LEU A 114 0.42 -0.49 0.88
N GLY A 115 1.40 -1.33 1.23
CA GLY A 115 1.30 -2.76 0.99
C GLY A 115 1.65 -3.60 2.20
N MET A 116 0.92 -4.71 2.40
CA MET A 116 1.12 -5.66 3.48
C MET A 116 1.64 -6.99 2.96
N SER A 117 2.69 -7.55 3.57
CA SER A 117 3.22 -8.87 3.22
C SER A 117 3.54 -8.98 1.71
N MET A 118 2.93 -9.91 0.97
CA MET A 118 3.08 -10.00 -0.49
C MET A 118 2.63 -8.71 -1.20
N GLY A 119 1.53 -8.08 -0.77
CA GLY A 119 1.13 -6.76 -1.28
C GLY A 119 2.15 -5.66 -1.01
N GLY A 120 3.00 -5.81 0.03
CA GLY A 120 4.15 -4.94 0.27
C GLY A 120 5.26 -5.13 -0.78
N ALA A 121 5.53 -6.36 -1.17
CA ALA A 121 6.46 -6.65 -2.26
C ALA A 121 5.93 -6.13 -3.61
N VAL A 122 4.64 -6.31 -3.88
CA VAL A 122 3.94 -5.78 -5.06
C VAL A 122 3.99 -4.25 -5.09
N ALA A 123 3.67 -3.58 -3.97
CA ALA A 123 3.71 -2.12 -3.86
C ALA A 123 5.12 -1.55 -4.10
N ALA A 124 6.16 -2.24 -3.62
CA ALA A 124 7.55 -1.85 -3.87
C ALA A 124 7.92 -1.91 -5.36
N LEU A 125 7.46 -2.95 -6.08
CA LEU A 125 7.66 -3.07 -7.52
C LEU A 125 6.88 -2.00 -8.30
N ALA A 126 5.63 -1.75 -7.95
CA ALA A 126 4.81 -0.72 -8.59
C ALA A 126 5.39 0.68 -8.37
N ALA A 127 5.87 0.98 -7.14
CA ALA A 127 6.53 2.23 -6.82
C ALA A 127 7.83 2.44 -7.64
N ALA A 128 8.65 1.40 -7.82
CA ALA A 128 9.85 1.47 -8.65
C ALA A 128 9.51 1.83 -10.11
N ARG A 129 8.45 1.24 -10.68
CA ARG A 129 8.01 1.54 -12.05
C ARG A 129 7.35 2.91 -12.22
N LYS A 130 6.59 3.36 -11.23
CA LYS A 130 5.88 4.66 -11.23
C LYS A 130 6.60 5.70 -10.33
N SER A 131 7.93 5.63 -10.22
CA SER A 131 8.75 6.37 -9.25
C SER A 131 8.48 7.88 -9.21
N ASN A 132 8.19 8.50 -10.34
CA ASN A 132 7.89 9.94 -10.43
C ASN A 132 6.42 10.29 -10.14
N LEU A 133 5.55 9.30 -9.96
CA LEU A 133 4.11 9.46 -9.77
C LEU A 133 3.68 9.17 -8.34
N ILE A 134 4.47 8.39 -7.61
CA ILE A 134 4.20 7.99 -6.23
C ILE A 134 4.94 8.91 -5.28
N LYS A 135 4.21 9.58 -4.38
CA LYS A 135 4.73 10.52 -3.40
C LYS A 135 5.46 9.82 -2.25
N GLY A 136 4.95 8.67 -1.81
CA GLY A 136 5.56 7.91 -0.72
C GLY A 136 5.09 6.46 -0.69
N LEU A 137 5.93 5.57 -0.13
CA LEU A 137 5.72 4.13 -0.09
C LEU A 137 5.72 3.63 1.36
N ILE A 138 4.69 2.88 1.74
CA ILE A 138 4.53 2.31 3.09
C ILE A 138 4.49 0.79 2.96
N LEU A 139 5.43 0.13 3.61
CA LEU A 139 5.61 -1.32 3.57
C LEU A 139 5.43 -1.93 4.96
N LEU A 140 4.42 -2.77 5.11
CA LEU A 140 4.17 -3.50 6.34
C LEU A 140 4.65 -4.93 6.16
N TYR A 141 5.70 -5.32 6.88
CA TYR A 141 6.31 -6.66 6.83
C TYR A 141 6.40 -7.25 5.41
N PRO A 142 7.01 -6.52 4.42
CA PRO A 142 6.98 -6.89 3.01
C PRO A 142 7.64 -8.24 2.76
N ALA A 143 7.00 -9.08 1.93
CA ALA A 143 7.40 -10.47 1.71
C ALA A 143 8.51 -10.60 0.64
N PHE A 144 9.62 -9.91 0.79
CA PHE A 144 10.79 -10.05 -0.09
C PHE A 144 11.49 -11.41 0.02
N SER A 145 11.03 -12.27 0.94
CA SER A 145 11.55 -13.64 1.10
C SER A 145 11.07 -14.59 0.01
N ILE A 146 9.97 -14.30 -0.69
CA ILE A 146 9.27 -15.21 -1.59
C ILE A 146 10.19 -15.94 -2.58
N PRO A 147 11.10 -15.27 -3.34
CA PRO A 147 11.99 -15.99 -4.25
C PRO A 147 12.91 -17.00 -3.54
N GLY A 148 13.40 -16.64 -2.36
CA GLY A 148 14.23 -17.51 -1.53
C GLY A 148 13.45 -18.70 -0.95
N ASP A 149 12.18 -18.47 -0.57
CA ASP A 149 11.30 -19.53 -0.05
C ASP A 149 10.97 -20.54 -1.15
N ILE A 150 10.70 -20.07 -2.36
CA ILE A 150 10.46 -20.90 -3.54
C ILE A 150 11.69 -21.74 -3.87
N ARG A 151 12.87 -21.14 -3.96
CA ARG A 151 14.13 -21.89 -4.23
C ARG A 151 14.46 -22.92 -3.16
N ARG A 152 14.09 -22.69 -1.90
CA ARG A 152 14.25 -23.68 -0.83
C ARG A 152 13.28 -24.84 -0.99
N THR A 153 12.05 -24.57 -1.41
CA THR A 153 11.01 -25.58 -1.56
C THR A 153 11.23 -26.41 -2.83
N TRP A 154 11.59 -25.76 -3.92
CA TRP A 154 11.84 -26.40 -5.23
C TRP A 154 13.21 -25.99 -5.77
N PRO A 155 14.28 -26.65 -5.33
CA PRO A 155 15.64 -26.32 -5.77
C PRO A 155 15.93 -26.66 -7.23
N ASN A 156 15.11 -27.53 -7.85
CA ASN A 156 15.24 -27.93 -9.25
C ASN A 156 14.03 -27.44 -10.06
N PRO A 157 14.20 -26.55 -11.04
CA PRO A 157 13.11 -26.05 -11.88
C PRO A 157 12.36 -27.14 -12.67
N ASP A 158 13.01 -28.25 -13.01
CA ASP A 158 12.38 -29.38 -13.71
C ASP A 158 11.31 -30.09 -12.85
N GLU A 159 11.30 -29.85 -11.54
CA GLU A 159 10.37 -30.45 -10.57
C GLU A 159 9.22 -29.52 -10.18
N PHE A 160 9.07 -28.36 -10.82
CA PHE A 160 7.98 -27.45 -10.51
C PHE A 160 6.63 -28.11 -10.77
N PRO A 161 5.74 -28.13 -9.77
CA PRO A 161 4.41 -28.67 -9.94
C PRO A 161 3.55 -27.73 -10.79
N GLU A 162 2.55 -28.29 -11.50
CA GLU A 162 1.55 -27.50 -12.23
C GLU A 162 0.70 -26.64 -11.27
N ARG A 163 0.49 -27.13 -10.05
CA ARG A 163 -0.28 -26.47 -8.99
C ARG A 163 0.33 -26.81 -7.64
N PHE A 164 0.27 -25.86 -6.72
CA PHE A 164 0.76 -26.08 -5.37
C PHE A 164 0.00 -25.23 -4.34
N GLY A 165 -0.05 -25.74 -3.12
CA GLY A 165 -0.69 -25.04 -2.00
C GLY A 165 0.25 -24.07 -1.29
N ILE A 166 -0.22 -22.83 -1.07
CA ILE A 166 0.39 -21.89 -0.13
C ILE A 166 -0.68 -21.57 0.92
N PHE A 167 -0.42 -21.85 2.19
CA PHE A 167 -1.41 -21.74 3.26
C PHE A 167 -2.70 -22.50 2.92
N ASN A 168 -3.80 -21.77 2.71
CA ASN A 168 -5.13 -22.30 2.38
C ASN A 168 -5.56 -22.06 0.93
N ALA A 169 -4.64 -21.63 0.08
CA ALA A 169 -4.88 -21.36 -1.34
C ALA A 169 -4.07 -22.30 -2.24
N GLU A 170 -4.54 -22.56 -3.45
CA GLU A 170 -3.81 -23.22 -4.51
C GLU A 170 -3.48 -22.22 -5.61
N VAL A 171 -2.24 -22.19 -6.07
CA VAL A 171 -1.74 -21.32 -7.13
C VAL A 171 -1.11 -22.15 -8.24
N GLY A 172 -0.96 -21.55 -9.42
CA GLY A 172 -0.41 -22.21 -10.59
C GLY A 172 1.12 -22.15 -10.65
N ARG A 173 1.67 -22.95 -11.56
CA ARG A 173 3.10 -23.04 -11.86
C ARG A 173 3.71 -21.67 -12.23
N ALA A 174 2.95 -20.82 -12.92
CA ALA A 174 3.38 -19.48 -13.31
C ALA A 174 3.90 -18.64 -12.14
N PHE A 175 3.29 -18.78 -10.95
CA PHE A 175 3.73 -18.10 -9.75
C PHE A 175 5.18 -18.43 -9.36
N ILE A 176 5.57 -19.71 -9.50
CA ILE A 176 6.96 -20.16 -9.23
C ILE A 176 7.89 -19.64 -10.32
N GLU A 177 7.53 -19.88 -11.60
CA GLU A 177 8.39 -19.62 -12.74
C GLU A 177 8.79 -18.14 -12.84
N GLU A 178 7.83 -17.23 -12.65
CA GLU A 178 8.10 -15.79 -12.73
C GLU A 178 9.04 -15.28 -11.66
N ILE A 179 8.95 -15.83 -10.44
CA ILE A 179 9.66 -15.26 -9.27
C ILE A 179 10.94 -16.04 -8.92
N TYR A 180 11.16 -17.21 -9.51
CA TYR A 180 12.23 -18.12 -9.12
C TYR A 180 13.62 -17.50 -9.16
N ASP A 181 13.97 -16.86 -10.28
CA ASP A 181 15.26 -16.21 -10.49
C ASP A 181 15.23 -14.70 -10.18
N PHE A 182 14.09 -14.21 -9.68
CA PHE A 182 13.92 -12.79 -9.42
C PHE A 182 14.59 -12.38 -8.11
N ASP A 183 15.23 -11.21 -8.08
CA ASP A 183 15.71 -10.55 -6.85
C ASP A 183 15.06 -9.17 -6.72
N PHE A 184 14.15 -9.02 -5.77
CA PHE A 184 13.52 -7.73 -5.46
C PHE A 184 14.54 -6.61 -5.24
N TYR A 185 15.69 -6.94 -4.67
CA TYR A 185 16.72 -5.98 -4.28
C TYR A 185 17.48 -5.35 -5.46
N GLU A 186 17.35 -5.93 -6.65
CA GLU A 186 17.89 -5.34 -7.88
C GLU A 186 16.98 -4.24 -8.45
N VAL A 187 15.71 -4.18 -8.01
CA VAL A 187 14.68 -3.32 -8.61
C VAL A 187 14.12 -2.28 -7.65
N ILE A 188 13.88 -2.65 -6.39
CA ILE A 188 13.16 -1.78 -5.44
C ILE A 188 13.88 -0.46 -5.16
N GLY A 189 15.21 -0.40 -5.33
CA GLY A 189 16.02 0.81 -5.20
C GLY A 189 15.80 1.85 -6.30
N ASP A 190 15.10 1.51 -7.37
CA ASP A 190 14.74 2.46 -8.44
C ASP A 190 13.64 3.44 -8.00
N TYR A 191 12.95 3.16 -6.90
CA TYR A 191 12.06 4.13 -6.28
C TYR A 191 12.87 5.15 -5.48
N ALA A 192 12.83 6.41 -5.92
CA ALA A 192 13.60 7.50 -5.33
C ALA A 192 12.87 8.29 -4.24
N GLY A 193 11.57 8.08 -4.06
CA GLY A 193 10.75 8.76 -3.05
C GLY A 193 10.94 8.21 -1.63
N PRO A 194 10.29 8.83 -0.63
CA PRO A 194 10.38 8.41 0.76
C PRO A 194 9.69 7.07 1.01
N VAL A 195 10.29 6.24 1.89
CA VAL A 195 9.79 4.90 2.23
C VAL A 195 9.72 4.72 3.74
N LEU A 196 8.56 4.27 4.22
CA LEU A 196 8.38 3.79 5.58
C LEU A 196 8.24 2.27 5.58
N ILE A 197 9.10 1.56 6.31
CA ILE A 197 8.99 0.12 6.50
C ILE A 197 8.68 -0.18 7.97
N LEU A 198 7.64 -0.95 8.25
CA LEU A 198 7.31 -1.45 9.59
C LEU A 198 7.39 -2.97 9.59
N HIS A 199 8.14 -3.57 10.54
CA HIS A 199 8.30 -5.02 10.61
C HIS A 199 8.36 -5.52 12.04
N GLY A 200 7.65 -6.61 12.33
CA GLY A 200 7.72 -7.28 13.63
C GLY A 200 9.02 -8.07 13.79
N MET A 201 9.67 -7.95 14.95
CA MET A 201 10.94 -8.66 15.21
C MET A 201 10.76 -10.17 15.46
N SER A 202 9.55 -10.59 15.82
CA SER A 202 9.18 -11.99 16.04
C SER A 202 8.37 -12.57 14.86
N ASP A 203 8.50 -11.98 13.67
CA ASP A 203 7.85 -12.47 12.46
C ASP A 203 8.48 -13.80 12.01
N ASP A 204 7.69 -14.87 12.09
CA ASP A 204 8.06 -16.25 11.78
C ASP A 204 7.66 -16.68 10.35
N ILE A 205 6.96 -15.81 9.61
CA ILE A 205 6.60 -16.01 8.21
C ILE A 205 7.62 -15.31 7.30
N VAL A 206 7.86 -14.01 7.55
CA VAL A 206 8.85 -13.22 6.82
C VAL A 206 9.86 -12.65 7.83
N ALA A 207 11.07 -13.18 7.84
CA ALA A 207 12.09 -12.69 8.78
C ALA A 207 12.37 -11.19 8.54
N SER A 208 12.41 -10.38 9.62
CA SER A 208 12.64 -8.93 9.55
C SER A 208 13.98 -8.53 8.90
N GLY A 209 14.93 -9.46 8.80
CA GLY A 209 16.19 -9.28 8.09
C GLY A 209 16.02 -8.89 6.61
N TYR A 210 14.92 -9.30 5.97
CA TYR A 210 14.60 -8.88 4.61
C TYR A 210 14.33 -7.38 4.53
N SER A 211 13.61 -6.82 5.49
CA SER A 211 13.38 -5.37 5.60
C SER A 211 14.64 -4.60 5.97
N VAL A 212 15.50 -5.18 6.82
CA VAL A 212 16.82 -4.60 7.15
C VAL A 212 17.71 -4.50 5.89
N ARG A 213 17.64 -5.49 5.01
CA ARG A 213 18.34 -5.42 3.71
C ARG A 213 17.71 -4.33 2.81
N ALA A 214 16.39 -4.30 2.70
CA ALA A 214 15.66 -3.41 1.82
C ALA A 214 15.87 -1.92 2.16
N VAL A 215 15.84 -1.54 3.44
CA VAL A 215 15.98 -0.12 3.85
C VAL A 215 17.28 0.52 3.37
N ASN A 216 18.33 -0.25 3.17
CA ASN A 216 19.63 0.25 2.71
C ASN A 216 19.70 0.50 1.19
N LEU A 217 18.68 0.12 0.44
CA LEU A 217 18.63 0.29 -1.02
C LEU A 217 17.85 1.53 -1.44
N TYR A 218 16.91 1.97 -0.61
CA TYR A 218 16.16 3.19 -0.87
C TYR A 218 16.97 4.42 -0.46
N PRO A 219 16.97 5.49 -1.27
CA PRO A 219 17.67 6.74 -0.93
C PRO A 219 17.14 7.42 0.34
N HIS A 220 15.83 7.30 0.58
CA HIS A 220 15.12 7.94 1.68
C HIS A 220 14.18 6.94 2.36
N ALA A 221 14.69 6.12 3.26
CA ALA A 221 13.88 5.12 3.94
C ALA A 221 14.08 5.11 5.46
N ASN A 222 12.98 4.87 6.17
CA ASN A 222 12.95 4.62 7.59
C ASN A 222 12.43 3.20 7.87
N LEU A 223 13.12 2.45 8.71
CA LEU A 223 12.71 1.13 9.19
C LEU A 223 12.40 1.17 10.68
N GLU A 224 11.19 0.77 11.03
CA GLU A 224 10.74 0.57 12.41
C GLU A 224 10.61 -0.93 12.70
N LEU A 225 11.47 -1.45 13.55
CA LEU A 225 11.39 -2.82 14.05
C LEU A 225 10.58 -2.85 15.35
N ILE A 226 9.50 -3.62 15.38
CA ILE A 226 8.56 -3.68 16.50
C ILE A 226 8.83 -4.97 17.29
N GLY A 227 9.33 -4.81 18.54
CA GLY A 227 9.64 -5.92 19.43
C GLY A 227 8.43 -6.79 19.75
N GLU A 228 8.63 -8.11 19.89
CA GLU A 228 7.62 -9.11 20.27
C GLU A 228 6.35 -9.14 19.38
N VAL A 229 6.46 -8.65 18.15
CA VAL A 229 5.36 -8.63 17.16
C VAL A 229 5.69 -9.60 16.04
N GLY A 230 4.75 -10.46 15.67
CA GLY A 230 4.84 -11.43 14.57
C GLY A 230 4.36 -10.86 13.24
N HIS A 231 3.99 -11.76 12.30
CA HIS A 231 3.44 -11.40 11.00
C HIS A 231 2.02 -10.84 11.15
N GLY A 232 1.83 -9.58 10.76
CA GLY A 232 0.57 -8.87 10.94
C GLY A 232 0.50 -8.06 12.25
N PHE A 233 -0.16 -6.92 12.19
CA PHE A 233 -0.26 -6.01 13.31
C PHE A 233 -1.68 -5.96 13.87
N THR A 234 -1.84 -6.29 15.15
CA THR A 234 -3.11 -6.24 15.87
C THR A 234 -2.96 -5.45 17.18
N GLY A 235 -4.06 -5.05 17.80
CA GLY A 235 -4.06 -4.44 19.12
C GLY A 235 -3.12 -3.23 19.24
N GLY A 236 -2.13 -3.33 20.12
CA GLY A 236 -1.12 -2.28 20.35
C GLY A 236 -0.21 -2.03 19.15
N ALA A 237 0.21 -3.08 18.46
CA ALA A 237 1.05 -3.00 17.27
C ALA A 237 0.32 -2.31 16.11
N PHE A 238 -0.97 -2.60 15.90
CA PHE A 238 -1.81 -1.89 14.91
C PHE A 238 -1.88 -0.39 15.22
N LYS A 239 -2.17 -0.01 16.47
CA LYS A 239 -2.23 1.41 16.86
C LYS A 239 -0.87 2.13 16.69
N TYR A 240 0.21 1.40 16.95
CA TYR A 240 1.55 1.91 16.73
C TYR A 240 1.81 2.14 15.24
N ALA A 241 1.50 1.14 14.40
CA ALA A 241 1.66 1.22 12.94
C ALA A 241 0.85 2.38 12.36
N VAL A 242 -0.44 2.51 12.72
CA VAL A 242 -1.27 3.65 12.28
C VAL A 242 -0.64 4.99 12.63
N ARG A 243 -0.13 5.16 13.85
CA ARG A 243 0.53 6.41 14.26
C ARG A 243 1.77 6.72 13.42
N LYS A 244 2.59 5.69 13.11
CA LYS A 244 3.79 5.86 12.27
C LYS A 244 3.43 6.16 10.83
N ILE A 245 2.43 5.48 10.28
CA ILE A 245 1.91 5.71 8.93
C ILE A 245 1.39 7.16 8.81
N VAL A 246 0.56 7.59 9.74
CA VAL A 246 0.01 8.95 9.73
C VAL A 246 1.12 10.00 9.86
N GLY A 247 2.07 9.81 10.79
CA GLY A 247 3.20 10.72 10.90
C GLY A 247 4.02 10.83 9.63
N PHE A 248 4.26 9.71 8.94
CA PHE A 248 4.94 9.68 7.65
C PHE A 248 4.13 10.41 6.56
N LEU A 249 2.83 10.15 6.47
CA LEU A 249 1.97 10.81 5.50
C LEU A 249 1.88 12.32 5.72
N ASP A 250 1.74 12.77 6.97
CA ASP A 250 1.67 14.19 7.33
C ASP A 250 3.01 14.93 7.08
N GLU A 251 4.14 14.22 7.18
CA GLU A 251 5.48 14.77 6.88
C GLU A 251 5.72 14.89 5.38
N GLU A 252 5.28 13.90 4.60
CA GLU A 252 5.60 13.81 3.18
C GLU A 252 4.55 14.45 2.27
N ALA A 253 3.30 14.61 2.72
CA ALA A 253 2.25 15.21 1.90
C ALA A 253 2.46 16.73 1.75
N ASP A 254 2.39 17.22 0.53
CA ASP A 254 2.39 18.65 0.21
C ASP A 254 1.00 19.26 0.48
N LEU A 255 0.58 19.26 1.75
CA LEU A 255 -0.70 19.81 2.13
C LEU A 255 -0.61 21.35 2.28
N PRO A 256 -1.63 22.11 1.84
CA PRO A 256 -1.65 23.55 2.07
C PRO A 256 -1.66 23.82 3.58
N ASP A 257 -0.79 24.72 4.01
CA ASP A 257 -0.71 25.16 5.40
C ASP A 257 -2.02 25.86 5.82
N GLU A 258 -2.87 25.14 6.55
CA GLU A 258 -4.12 25.71 7.11
C GLU A 258 -3.86 26.74 8.22
N SER A 259 -2.61 26.92 8.69
CA SER A 259 -2.27 27.92 9.71
C SER A 259 -2.40 29.36 9.23
N GLY A 260 -2.50 29.58 7.92
CA GLY A 260 -2.68 30.90 7.29
C GLY A 260 -4.07 31.54 7.45
N LEU A 261 -5.09 30.81 7.90
CA LEU A 261 -6.45 31.33 8.05
C LEU A 261 -6.73 32.09 9.37
N ASN A 262 -5.78 32.14 10.30
CA ASN A 262 -5.90 32.87 11.57
C ASN A 262 -5.16 34.22 11.63
N GLY A 263 -4.65 34.71 10.53
CA GLY A 263 -3.89 35.96 10.50
C GLY A 263 -4.56 37.01 9.64
N ASP A 264 -5.69 37.63 10.08
CA ASP A 264 -6.00 39.02 9.82
C ASP A 264 -7.37 39.42 10.44
N LEU A 265 -7.42 39.41 11.77
CA LEU A 265 -8.36 40.27 12.51
C LEU A 265 -7.58 41.37 13.24
N ASN A 266 -6.84 42.16 12.49
CA ASN A 266 -6.37 43.45 13.01
C ASN A 266 -7.51 44.47 12.90
N PHE A 267 -8.29 44.56 13.96
CA PHE A 267 -9.17 45.69 14.22
C PHE A 267 -8.33 46.98 14.27
N LYS A 268 -8.34 47.75 13.21
CA LYS A 268 -8.01 49.17 13.26
C LYS A 268 -9.16 49.87 13.97
N GLY A 269 -9.08 49.90 15.30
CA GLY A 269 -9.87 50.82 16.10
C GLY A 269 -9.30 52.23 15.96
N GLY A 270 -9.92 53.05 15.15
CA GLY A 270 -9.74 54.46 15.17
C GLY A 270 -10.28 55.02 16.48
N GLY A 271 -9.48 55.76 17.22
CA GLY A 271 -9.85 56.60 18.34
C GLY A 271 -9.29 57.97 18.12
N MET A 272 -10.11 58.86 17.56
CA MET A 272 -9.96 60.31 17.81
C MET A 272 -10.41 60.62 19.23
N PHE A 273 -9.77 61.56 19.79
CA PHE A 273 -10.12 62.58 20.79
C PHE A 273 -9.02 62.75 21.86
N GLY A 274 -8.58 64.00 21.93
CA GLY A 274 -8.06 64.74 23.05
C GLY A 274 -6.84 65.56 22.74
#